data_0beb38e5b484c7b41f28ed78586420a4
#
_entry.id   0beb38e5b484c7b41f28ed78586420a4
#
_cell.length_a   1.000
_cell.length_b   1.000
_cell.length_c   1.000
_cell.angle_alpha   90.00
_cell.angle_beta   90.00
_cell.angle_gamma   90.00
#
_symmetry.space_group_name_H-M   'P 1'
#
loop_
_entity.id
_entity.type
_entity.pdbx_description
1 polymer ?
#
loop_
_entity_poly.entity_id
_entity_poly.type
_entity_poly.pdbx_seq_one_letter_code
_entity_poly.pdbx_strand_id
1 'polypeptide(L)'
;MGEVTFSFWDTQTSRQATSYGGTGKTTAEMQDPNTFIDAGWDFVGEPDGPHDIWAKPADGGYPILCWQLSPPPPLPTFSGGTGEPNDPYLISTPADLNSIGHNPRLMNAHFELINDIDLIGVDFLFIGSESFPFTGVFDGNGHTISNFSYTFTDTNNIGLFGYVGGVDMEIKDLGLIDHNVDAGTGSGVGSLVGLMEFGAITNCYVRNGNVLGNSWVGGLAGRTYVNTITDCYIYADVSGFDKIGGLVGENYAGIIKNCSSVSTVNGIAKVGGLVGVNEFLMEQGSIMPGYITGCCAEGKIEGMFCIGGLVGDNLARVTDSYATAEVIGSNRIGGLVGHNYLWTGAIVPPAVSYCYAVGSVSGSDNVGGLVGVNEGGTVTNSFWDIQTSGQITSDVGTGKTTARMQMESTFTETGWDFVGETEKGTEDIWWILEGQDYPRLWWEASE
;
A
#
# COMPACT_ATOMS: atom_id res chain seq x y z
N MET A 1 -4.53 13.63 -24.61
CA MET A 1 -4.07 15.01 -24.29
C MET A 1 -4.83 15.41 -23.06
N GLY A 2 -4.14 15.66 -21.93
CA GLY A 2 -4.79 16.15 -20.73
C GLY A 2 -5.41 17.53 -20.97
N GLU A 3 -6.57 17.77 -20.41
CA GLU A 3 -7.21 19.07 -20.44
C GLU A 3 -6.61 19.92 -19.31
N VAL A 4 -6.19 21.14 -19.61
CA VAL A 4 -5.70 22.09 -18.61
C VAL A 4 -6.83 23.08 -18.32
N THR A 5 -7.48 22.92 -17.17
CA THR A 5 -8.59 23.74 -16.70
C THR A 5 -8.15 24.66 -15.57
N PHE A 6 -8.84 25.79 -15.39
CA PHE A 6 -8.68 26.73 -14.26
C PHE A 6 -7.21 27.13 -13.97
N SER A 7 -6.37 27.14 -14.99
CA SER A 7 -4.94 27.44 -14.89
C SER A 7 -4.62 28.70 -15.71
N PHE A 8 -3.78 29.55 -15.15
CA PHE A 8 -3.50 30.88 -15.72
C PHE A 8 -2.01 31.11 -15.90
N TRP A 9 -1.62 31.93 -16.88
CA TRP A 9 -0.26 32.45 -16.98
C TRP A 9 -0.28 33.95 -17.26
N ASP A 10 0.73 34.65 -16.76
CA ASP A 10 0.92 36.07 -17.03
C ASP A 10 1.54 36.27 -18.42
N THR A 11 0.77 36.88 -19.33
CA THR A 11 1.22 37.14 -20.71
C THR A 11 2.30 38.22 -20.82
N GLN A 12 2.36 39.13 -19.85
CA GLN A 12 3.30 40.25 -19.86
C GLN A 12 4.66 39.83 -19.27
N THR A 13 4.69 39.15 -18.15
CA THR A 13 5.94 38.67 -17.53
C THR A 13 6.55 37.49 -18.27
N SER A 14 5.74 36.54 -18.76
CA SER A 14 6.19 35.41 -19.57
C SER A 14 6.60 35.81 -20.99
N ARG A 15 6.09 36.95 -21.49
CA ARG A 15 6.19 37.39 -22.89
C ARG A 15 5.63 36.36 -23.87
N GLN A 16 4.74 35.48 -23.46
CA GLN A 16 4.08 34.49 -24.28
C GLN A 16 2.61 34.87 -24.46
N ALA A 17 2.20 35.07 -25.73
CA ALA A 17 0.82 35.41 -26.06
C ALA A 17 -0.11 34.18 -26.11
N THR A 18 0.45 32.98 -26.23
CA THR A 18 -0.28 31.72 -26.37
C THR A 18 0.39 30.61 -25.57
N SER A 19 -0.44 29.65 -25.12
CA SER A 19 -0.03 28.40 -24.48
C SER A 19 -0.87 27.24 -25.01
N TYR A 20 -0.39 26.01 -24.89
CA TYR A 20 -1.14 24.81 -25.24
C TYR A 20 -2.33 24.52 -24.29
N GLY A 21 -2.35 25.15 -23.11
CA GLY A 21 -3.42 25.00 -22.13
C GLY A 21 -3.45 26.19 -21.17
N GLY A 22 -4.56 26.32 -20.43
CA GLY A 22 -4.81 27.42 -19.51
C GLY A 22 -5.26 28.72 -20.22
N THR A 23 -5.34 29.81 -19.46
CA THR A 23 -5.82 31.13 -19.92
C THR A 23 -4.79 32.21 -19.66
N GLY A 24 -4.38 32.94 -20.70
CA GLY A 24 -3.45 34.08 -20.58
C GLY A 24 -4.15 35.27 -19.96
N LYS A 25 -3.51 35.88 -18.98
CA LYS A 25 -3.95 37.06 -18.24
C LYS A 25 -2.86 38.13 -18.23
N THR A 26 -3.24 39.38 -18.10
CA THR A 26 -2.25 40.45 -17.85
C THR A 26 -1.72 40.37 -16.42
N THR A 27 -0.59 40.99 -16.15
CA THR A 27 -0.03 41.09 -14.79
C THR A 27 -1.05 41.66 -13.80
N ALA A 28 -1.82 42.66 -14.21
CA ALA A 28 -2.84 43.28 -13.36
C ALA A 28 -3.99 42.28 -13.03
N GLU A 29 -4.45 41.51 -14.02
CA GLU A 29 -5.44 40.46 -13.78
C GLU A 29 -4.90 39.33 -12.92
N MET A 30 -3.62 38.93 -13.11
CA MET A 30 -2.94 37.92 -12.30
C MET A 30 -2.71 38.37 -10.83
N GLN A 31 -2.80 39.65 -10.55
CA GLN A 31 -2.69 40.23 -9.21
C GLN A 31 -4.07 40.56 -8.60
N ASP A 32 -5.17 40.37 -9.36
CA ASP A 32 -6.54 40.50 -8.87
C ASP A 32 -7.06 39.15 -8.41
N PRO A 33 -7.39 38.96 -7.10
CA PRO A 33 -7.90 37.68 -6.61
C PRO A 33 -9.20 37.26 -7.30
N ASN A 34 -10.05 38.20 -7.75
CA ASN A 34 -11.30 37.88 -8.42
C ASN A 34 -11.08 37.07 -9.72
N THR A 35 -9.95 37.26 -10.40
CA THR A 35 -9.58 36.43 -11.57
C THR A 35 -9.57 34.94 -11.25
N PHE A 36 -9.19 34.58 -10.05
CA PHE A 36 -9.03 33.21 -9.59
C PHE A 36 -10.29 32.71 -8.85
N ILE A 37 -10.90 33.57 -8.03
CA ILE A 37 -12.15 33.30 -7.32
C ILE A 37 -13.26 33.00 -8.34
N ASP A 38 -13.41 33.81 -9.38
CA ASP A 38 -14.36 33.56 -10.48
C ASP A 38 -14.11 32.24 -11.25
N ALA A 39 -12.92 31.67 -11.12
CA ALA A 39 -12.54 30.37 -11.66
C ALA A 39 -12.62 29.23 -10.62
N GLY A 40 -13.16 29.50 -9.42
CA GLY A 40 -13.36 28.52 -8.36
C GLY A 40 -12.12 28.24 -7.50
N TRP A 41 -11.15 29.15 -7.46
CA TRP A 41 -10.02 29.03 -6.54
C TRP A 41 -10.44 29.48 -5.14
N ASP A 42 -10.14 28.69 -4.15
CA ASP A 42 -10.50 28.92 -2.74
C ASP A 42 -9.51 29.88 -2.06
N PHE A 43 -9.96 31.08 -1.77
CA PHE A 43 -9.17 32.13 -1.13
C PHE A 43 -9.57 32.36 0.33
N VAL A 44 -8.59 32.64 1.17
CA VAL A 44 -8.78 32.99 2.58
C VAL A 44 -9.82 34.11 2.74
N GLY A 45 -10.89 33.78 3.47
CA GLY A 45 -11.96 34.72 3.81
C GLY A 45 -13.07 34.90 2.77
N GLU A 46 -13.05 34.13 1.69
CA GLU A 46 -14.13 34.10 0.70
C GLU A 46 -15.04 32.87 0.93
N PRO A 47 -16.33 32.92 0.57
CA PRO A 47 -17.28 31.83 0.86
C PRO A 47 -17.19 30.64 -0.12
N ASP A 48 -16.28 30.67 -1.09
CA ASP A 48 -16.28 29.77 -2.26
C ASP A 48 -15.63 28.39 -2.02
N GLY A 49 -15.16 28.12 -0.81
CA GLY A 49 -14.59 26.83 -0.45
C GLY A 49 -14.34 26.70 1.05
N PRO A 50 -14.22 25.49 1.57
CA PRO A 50 -14.02 25.24 3.00
C PRO A 50 -12.55 25.32 3.45
N HIS A 51 -11.59 25.58 2.55
CA HIS A 51 -10.20 25.21 2.77
C HIS A 51 -9.17 26.34 2.82
N ASP A 52 -9.56 27.58 2.42
CA ASP A 52 -8.65 28.74 2.47
C ASP A 52 -7.26 28.47 1.87
N ILE A 53 -7.19 27.87 0.66
CA ILE A 53 -5.94 27.42 0.05
C ILE A 53 -5.05 28.58 -0.40
N TRP A 54 -5.67 29.59 -0.99
CA TRP A 54 -4.97 30.73 -1.58
C TRP A 54 -5.14 32.02 -0.78
N ALA A 55 -4.17 32.88 -0.86
CA ALA A 55 -4.20 34.19 -0.22
C ALA A 55 -3.63 35.29 -1.11
N LYS A 56 -4.13 36.52 -0.93
CA LYS A 56 -3.53 37.70 -1.52
C LYS A 56 -2.47 38.26 -0.60
N PRO A 57 -1.20 38.46 -1.05
CA PRO A 57 -0.19 39.14 -0.28
C PRO A 57 -0.59 40.58 0.07
N ALA A 58 -0.22 41.07 1.27
CA ALA A 58 -0.55 42.40 1.72
C ALA A 58 0.09 43.52 0.86
N ASP A 59 1.17 43.22 0.17
CA ASP A 59 1.93 44.10 -0.71
C ASP A 59 1.41 44.10 -2.16
N GLY A 60 0.37 43.30 -2.47
CA GLY A 60 -0.25 43.27 -3.77
C GLY A 60 0.59 42.53 -4.81
N GLY A 61 0.81 41.25 -4.67
CA GLY A 61 1.50 40.38 -5.63
C GLY A 61 0.57 39.39 -6.30
N TYR A 62 1.14 38.35 -6.88
CA TYR A 62 0.40 37.18 -7.33
C TYR A 62 -0.18 36.42 -6.14
N PRO A 63 -1.26 35.63 -6.32
CA PRO A 63 -1.73 34.74 -5.28
C PRO A 63 -0.60 33.86 -4.75
N ILE A 64 -0.57 33.68 -3.45
CA ILE A 64 0.32 32.79 -2.73
C ILE A 64 -0.51 31.75 -1.98
N LEU A 65 0.08 30.64 -1.63
CA LEU A 65 -0.58 29.69 -0.74
C LEU A 65 -0.77 30.33 0.65
N CYS A 66 -1.91 30.08 1.28
CA CYS A 66 -2.28 30.76 2.54
C CYS A 66 -1.22 30.63 3.64
N TRP A 67 -0.52 29.49 3.70
CA TRP A 67 0.55 29.24 4.65
C TRP A 67 1.85 30.08 4.39
N GLN A 68 1.97 30.72 3.23
CA GLN A 68 3.08 31.64 2.89
C GLN A 68 2.83 33.09 3.39
N LEU A 69 1.65 33.40 3.95
CA LEU A 69 1.38 34.69 4.55
C LEU A 69 2.38 34.99 5.68
N SER A 70 2.72 36.24 5.86
CA SER A 70 3.57 36.68 6.96
C SER A 70 2.85 37.80 7.82
N PRO A 71 2.43 37.50 9.03
CA PRO A 71 2.57 36.23 9.74
C PRO A 71 1.70 35.12 9.08
N PRO A 72 2.12 33.85 9.16
CA PRO A 72 1.29 32.76 8.65
C PRO A 72 -0.02 32.68 9.43
N PRO A 73 -1.12 32.19 8.81
CA PRO A 73 -2.37 31.99 9.53
C PRO A 73 -2.16 31.06 10.73
N PRO A 74 -2.96 31.17 11.78
CA PRO A 74 -2.85 30.26 12.92
C PRO A 74 -3.06 28.83 12.44
N LEU A 75 -2.41 27.87 13.11
CA LEU A 75 -2.70 26.45 12.88
C LEU A 75 -4.14 26.14 13.26
N PRO A 76 -4.75 25.12 12.63
CA PRO A 76 -6.06 24.61 13.06
C PRO A 76 -6.07 24.34 14.56
N THR A 77 -7.21 24.55 15.19
CA THR A 77 -7.38 24.21 16.60
C THR A 77 -7.89 22.78 16.71
N PHE A 78 -7.03 21.89 17.14
CA PHE A 78 -7.38 20.50 17.42
C PHE A 78 -8.06 20.35 18.79
N SER A 79 -8.54 19.15 19.11
CA SER A 79 -9.19 18.83 20.37
C SER A 79 -8.23 18.85 21.57
N GLY A 80 -6.92 18.98 21.33
CA GLY A 80 -5.87 19.10 22.32
C GLY A 80 -4.49 18.86 21.72
N GLY A 81 -3.47 18.96 22.57
CA GLY A 81 -2.08 18.71 22.19
C GLY A 81 -1.41 19.87 21.44
N THR A 82 -0.12 19.74 21.23
CA THR A 82 0.73 20.70 20.52
C THR A 82 1.38 20.15 19.24
N GLY A 83 1.16 18.85 18.96
CA GLY A 83 1.75 18.15 17.81
C GLY A 83 3.18 17.67 18.04
N GLU A 84 3.69 17.80 19.26
CA GLU A 84 5.00 17.29 19.65
C GLU A 84 4.94 15.79 20.01
N PRO A 85 6.06 15.04 19.99
CA PRO A 85 6.06 13.59 20.26
C PRO A 85 5.45 13.18 21.60
N ASN A 86 5.56 14.03 22.63
CA ASN A 86 5.01 13.77 23.97
C ASN A 86 3.65 14.44 24.23
N ASP A 87 3.14 15.17 23.24
CA ASP A 87 1.89 15.93 23.33
C ASP A 87 1.26 16.03 21.93
N PRO A 88 0.84 14.89 21.32
CA PRO A 88 0.31 14.86 19.95
C PRO A 88 -0.97 15.68 19.83
N TYR A 89 -1.25 16.19 18.63
CA TYR A 89 -2.57 16.75 18.35
C TYR A 89 -3.65 15.68 18.46
N LEU A 90 -4.69 15.97 19.24
CA LEU A 90 -5.81 15.07 19.48
C LEU A 90 -6.89 15.27 18.40
N ILE A 91 -7.17 14.23 17.66
CA ILE A 91 -8.14 14.20 16.57
C ILE A 91 -9.43 13.55 17.08
N SER A 92 -10.50 14.31 17.15
CA SER A 92 -11.79 13.83 17.65
C SER A 92 -12.95 13.96 16.65
N THR A 93 -12.75 14.69 15.57
CA THR A 93 -13.79 14.99 14.58
C THR A 93 -13.27 14.82 13.14
N PRO A 94 -14.18 14.60 12.16
CA PRO A 94 -13.83 14.64 10.73
C PRO A 94 -13.15 15.96 10.29
N ALA A 95 -13.53 17.07 10.89
CA ALA A 95 -12.94 18.38 10.61
C ALA A 95 -11.48 18.48 11.10
N ASP A 96 -11.18 17.94 12.29
CA ASP A 96 -9.80 17.86 12.78
C ASP A 96 -8.95 17.06 11.81
N LEU A 97 -9.40 15.86 11.42
CA LEU A 97 -8.68 14.98 10.51
C LEU A 97 -8.45 15.64 9.13
N ASN A 98 -9.51 16.23 8.56
CA ASN A 98 -9.43 16.88 7.25
C ASN A 98 -8.49 18.09 7.25
N SER A 99 -8.40 18.82 8.36
CA SER A 99 -7.52 19.99 8.46
C SER A 99 -6.03 19.67 8.33
N ILE A 100 -5.63 18.43 8.54
CA ILE A 100 -4.23 17.99 8.40
C ILE A 100 -3.78 18.10 6.94
N GLY A 101 -4.55 17.54 5.99
CA GLY A 101 -4.23 17.54 4.56
C GLY A 101 -4.12 18.95 3.95
N HIS A 102 -4.84 19.91 4.53
CA HIS A 102 -4.85 21.30 4.05
C HIS A 102 -3.68 22.16 4.53
N ASN A 103 -2.83 21.65 5.44
CA ASN A 103 -1.76 22.47 6.02
C ASN A 103 -0.39 21.80 5.97
N PRO A 104 0.46 22.15 4.99
CA PRO A 104 1.82 21.58 4.88
C PRO A 104 2.70 21.74 6.13
N ARG A 105 2.38 22.68 7.03
CA ARG A 105 3.11 22.86 8.29
C ARG A 105 2.83 21.78 9.34
N LEU A 106 1.84 20.94 9.07
CA LEU A 106 1.46 19.83 9.95
C LEU A 106 2.09 18.48 9.53
N MET A 107 2.78 18.42 8.39
CA MET A 107 3.27 17.17 7.83
C MET A 107 4.32 16.44 8.67
N ASN A 108 4.96 17.12 9.61
CA ASN A 108 5.92 16.54 10.55
C ASN A 108 5.41 16.46 12.01
N ALA A 109 4.14 16.76 12.22
CA ALA A 109 3.55 16.74 13.56
C ALA A 109 3.10 15.31 13.96
N HIS A 110 2.87 15.14 15.24
CA HIS A 110 2.34 13.91 15.81
C HIS A 110 0.84 14.06 16.08
N PHE A 111 0.06 13.03 15.72
CA PHE A 111 -1.39 12.99 15.84
C PHE A 111 -1.82 11.71 16.55
N GLU A 112 -2.89 11.81 17.33
CA GLU A 112 -3.53 10.67 18.00
C GLU A 112 -5.05 10.76 17.85
N LEU A 113 -5.69 9.69 17.38
CA LEU A 113 -7.15 9.59 17.40
C LEU A 113 -7.62 9.35 18.85
N ILE A 114 -8.66 10.08 19.23
CA ILE A 114 -9.34 9.89 20.53
C ILE A 114 -10.80 9.46 20.39
N ASN A 115 -11.28 9.36 19.15
CA ASN A 115 -12.60 8.84 18.77
C ASN A 115 -12.52 8.14 17.41
N ASP A 116 -13.48 7.26 17.15
CA ASP A 116 -13.76 6.81 15.80
C ASP A 116 -14.24 7.98 14.92
N ILE A 117 -13.75 8.05 13.68
CA ILE A 117 -14.04 9.13 12.74
C ILE A 117 -14.85 8.58 11.56
N ASP A 118 -16.02 9.15 11.31
CA ASP A 118 -16.86 8.86 10.15
C ASP A 118 -16.74 9.98 9.11
N LEU A 119 -16.22 9.65 7.92
CA LEU A 119 -16.00 10.57 6.81
C LEU A 119 -17.17 10.60 5.81
N ILE A 120 -18.35 10.07 6.18
CA ILE A 120 -19.50 10.09 5.28
C ILE A 120 -19.88 11.53 4.88
N GLY A 121 -19.85 11.82 3.58
CA GLY A 121 -20.18 13.15 3.05
C GLY A 121 -19.14 14.23 3.30
N VAL A 122 -17.97 13.87 3.79
CA VAL A 122 -16.83 14.79 3.94
C VAL A 122 -16.04 14.80 2.63
N ASP A 123 -15.81 15.98 2.08
CA ASP A 123 -14.85 16.17 0.99
C ASP A 123 -13.44 16.19 1.61
N PHE A 124 -12.86 15.01 1.65
CA PHE A 124 -11.60 14.76 2.37
C PHE A 124 -10.40 14.97 1.45
N LEU A 125 -9.46 15.83 1.85
CA LEU A 125 -8.17 15.95 1.21
C LEU A 125 -7.17 14.99 1.86
N PHE A 126 -6.58 14.10 1.04
CA PHE A 126 -5.57 13.15 1.51
C PHE A 126 -4.36 13.87 2.17
N ILE A 127 -3.80 13.23 3.18
CA ILE A 127 -2.70 13.76 3.97
C ILE A 127 -1.37 13.48 3.25
N GLY A 128 -0.57 14.51 3.03
CA GLY A 128 0.74 14.39 2.41
C GLY A 128 0.70 14.29 0.88
N SER A 129 1.69 14.87 0.25
CA SER A 129 1.90 14.87 -1.20
C SER A 129 3.39 14.78 -1.52
N GLU A 130 3.76 14.57 -2.79
CA GLU A 130 5.16 14.52 -3.22
C GLU A 130 5.96 15.77 -2.82
N SER A 131 5.32 16.94 -2.87
CA SER A 131 5.96 18.21 -2.46
C SER A 131 6.02 18.41 -0.94
N PHE A 132 5.10 17.80 -0.22
CA PHE A 132 4.93 17.89 1.23
C PHE A 132 4.56 16.53 1.81
N PRO A 133 5.51 15.57 1.85
CA PRO A 133 5.24 14.26 2.38
C PRO A 133 4.90 14.32 3.87
N PHE A 134 4.00 13.45 4.31
CA PHE A 134 3.79 13.27 5.74
C PHE A 134 4.99 12.52 6.35
N THR A 135 5.63 13.14 7.33
CA THR A 135 6.86 12.64 7.97
C THR A 135 6.73 12.49 9.48
N GLY A 136 5.56 12.78 10.02
CA GLY A 136 5.24 12.70 11.45
C GLY A 136 4.79 11.31 11.88
N VAL A 137 4.08 11.26 13.01
CA VAL A 137 3.46 10.05 13.55
C VAL A 137 1.95 10.21 13.56
N PHE A 138 1.24 9.18 13.08
CA PHE A 138 -0.21 9.10 13.18
C PHE A 138 -0.59 7.84 13.96
N ASP A 139 -1.04 8.02 15.19
CA ASP A 139 -1.47 6.97 16.08
C ASP A 139 -3.01 6.87 16.06
N GLY A 140 -3.52 5.78 15.52
CA GLY A 140 -4.94 5.49 15.53
C GLY A 140 -5.47 5.14 16.93
N ASN A 141 -4.56 4.79 17.87
CA ASN A 141 -4.90 4.46 19.26
C ASN A 141 -6.03 3.40 19.39
N GLY A 142 -6.10 2.50 18.41
CA GLY A 142 -7.13 1.46 18.30
C GLY A 142 -8.48 1.95 17.74
N HIS A 143 -8.60 3.22 17.36
CA HIS A 143 -9.81 3.77 16.72
C HIS A 143 -9.87 3.50 15.23
N THR A 144 -11.04 3.79 14.64
CA THR A 144 -11.31 3.59 13.23
C THR A 144 -11.61 4.88 12.48
N ILE A 145 -11.24 4.90 11.20
CA ILE A 145 -11.73 5.87 10.23
C ILE A 145 -12.61 5.12 9.23
N SER A 146 -13.85 5.55 9.07
CA SER A 146 -14.85 4.90 8.22
C SER A 146 -15.33 5.81 7.09
N ASN A 147 -15.86 5.17 6.01
CA ASN A 147 -16.47 5.84 4.87
C ASN A 147 -15.55 6.83 4.13
N PHE A 148 -14.21 6.62 4.20
CA PHE A 148 -13.28 7.35 3.35
C PHE A 148 -13.58 7.04 1.87
N SER A 149 -13.85 8.06 1.08
CA SER A 149 -14.16 7.89 -0.34
C SER A 149 -13.35 8.85 -1.19
N TYR A 150 -12.71 8.31 -2.22
CA TYR A 150 -11.99 9.06 -3.24
C TYR A 150 -12.36 8.49 -4.61
N THR A 151 -12.88 9.32 -5.51
CA THR A 151 -13.39 8.88 -6.82
C THR A 151 -12.94 9.80 -7.98
N PHE A 152 -11.75 10.34 -7.90
CA PHE A 152 -11.18 11.15 -8.96
C PHE A 152 -10.26 10.32 -9.86
N THR A 153 -10.41 10.48 -11.18
CA THR A 153 -9.59 9.79 -12.17
C THR A 153 -8.29 10.53 -12.44
N ASP A 154 -7.26 9.78 -12.85
CA ASP A 154 -5.96 10.30 -13.33
C ASP A 154 -5.06 10.93 -12.25
N THR A 155 -5.31 10.66 -10.95
CA THR A 155 -4.45 11.14 -9.87
C THR A 155 -3.61 9.98 -9.31
N ASN A 156 -2.30 10.23 -9.13
CA ASN A 156 -1.36 9.27 -8.56
C ASN A 156 -1.18 9.48 -7.06
N ASN A 157 -0.69 8.44 -6.40
CA ASN A 157 -0.35 8.42 -4.98
C ASN A 157 -1.56 8.77 -4.09
N ILE A 158 -2.58 7.91 -4.16
CA ILE A 158 -3.86 8.09 -3.50
C ILE A 158 -4.05 7.08 -2.37
N GLY A 159 -4.52 7.59 -1.24
CA GLY A 159 -4.90 6.88 -0.01
C GLY A 159 -5.40 7.90 1.01
N LEU A 160 -5.71 7.47 2.22
CA LEU A 160 -5.92 8.41 3.34
C LEU A 160 -4.68 9.32 3.49
N PHE A 161 -3.50 8.73 3.31
CA PHE A 161 -2.23 9.41 3.12
C PHE A 161 -1.79 9.24 1.66
N GLY A 162 -1.63 10.35 0.95
CA GLY A 162 -1.17 10.30 -0.44
C GLY A 162 0.29 9.91 -0.56
N TYR A 163 1.16 10.63 0.14
CA TYR A 163 2.60 10.41 0.17
C TYR A 163 3.14 10.54 1.58
N VAL A 164 3.82 9.49 2.03
CA VAL A 164 4.47 9.48 3.34
C VAL A 164 5.95 9.13 3.20
N GLY A 165 6.79 9.66 4.10
CA GLY A 165 8.22 9.38 4.05
C GLY A 165 8.98 9.91 5.26
N GLY A 166 10.20 9.39 5.42
CA GLY A 166 11.07 9.73 6.55
C GLY A 166 11.30 8.54 7.47
N VAL A 167 12.51 8.44 8.00
CA VAL A 167 12.94 7.27 8.80
C VAL A 167 12.16 7.13 10.11
N ASP A 168 11.65 8.23 10.64
CA ASP A 168 10.87 8.27 11.88
C ASP A 168 9.35 8.38 11.63
N MET A 169 8.90 8.33 10.37
CA MET A 169 7.49 8.32 10.02
C MET A 169 6.83 7.03 10.49
N GLU A 170 5.72 7.14 11.19
CA GLU A 170 4.97 6.00 11.66
C GLU A 170 3.45 6.22 11.51
N ILE A 171 2.77 5.20 11.01
CA ILE A 171 1.30 5.08 11.06
C ILE A 171 1.00 3.78 11.81
N LYS A 172 0.24 3.86 12.89
CA LYS A 172 0.00 2.70 13.74
C LYS A 172 -1.38 2.65 14.37
N ASP A 173 -1.74 1.44 14.81
CA ASP A 173 -2.93 1.15 15.62
C ASP A 173 -4.22 1.73 15.02
N LEU A 174 -4.37 1.68 13.68
CA LEU A 174 -5.45 2.32 12.93
C LEU A 174 -6.29 1.31 12.15
N GLY A 175 -7.62 1.40 12.27
CA GLY A 175 -8.56 0.70 11.42
C GLY A 175 -9.15 1.59 10.30
N LEU A 176 -9.19 1.09 9.06
CA LEU A 176 -9.99 1.68 7.96
C LEU A 176 -11.16 0.78 7.63
N ILE A 177 -12.37 1.33 7.61
CA ILE A 177 -13.61 0.54 7.41
C ILE A 177 -14.49 1.19 6.35
N ASP A 178 -15.10 0.34 5.49
CA ASP A 178 -16.11 0.77 4.51
C ASP A 178 -15.61 1.90 3.58
N HIS A 179 -14.36 1.82 3.16
CA HIS A 179 -13.74 2.82 2.28
C HIS A 179 -13.95 2.48 0.80
N ASN A 180 -13.88 3.51 -0.05
CA ASN A 180 -13.92 3.36 -1.51
C ASN A 180 -12.89 4.29 -2.17
N VAL A 181 -11.83 3.71 -2.70
CA VAL A 181 -10.76 4.44 -3.38
C VAL A 181 -10.75 4.03 -4.85
N ASP A 182 -11.17 4.93 -5.73
CA ASP A 182 -11.16 4.75 -7.17
C ASP A 182 -10.34 5.88 -7.82
N ALA A 183 -9.12 5.57 -8.19
CA ALA A 183 -8.21 6.49 -8.88
C ALA A 183 -8.26 6.34 -10.42
N GLY A 184 -9.15 5.51 -10.95
CA GLY A 184 -9.30 5.30 -12.40
C GLY A 184 -8.00 4.86 -13.05
N THR A 185 -7.34 5.75 -13.81
CA THR A 185 -6.04 5.49 -14.45
C THR A 185 -4.85 5.92 -13.59
N GLY A 186 -5.08 6.41 -12.38
CA GLY A 186 -4.03 6.77 -11.42
C GLY A 186 -3.25 5.56 -10.92
N SER A 187 -2.01 5.78 -10.51
CA SER A 187 -1.08 4.76 -10.03
C SER A 187 -0.56 5.11 -8.63
N GLY A 188 -0.12 4.09 -7.88
CA GLY A 188 0.26 4.27 -6.48
C GLY A 188 -0.99 4.45 -5.60
N VAL A 189 -1.84 3.43 -5.56
CA VAL A 189 -3.16 3.49 -4.93
C VAL A 189 -3.26 2.49 -3.79
N GLY A 190 -3.61 2.96 -2.61
CA GLY A 190 -3.89 2.13 -1.45
C GLY A 190 -5.01 2.73 -0.60
N SER A 191 -5.61 1.96 0.27
CA SER A 191 -6.61 2.52 1.21
C SER A 191 -5.96 3.48 2.20
N LEU A 192 -4.83 3.06 2.78
CA LEU A 192 -4.12 3.85 3.79
C LEU A 192 -3.08 4.76 3.15
N VAL A 193 -2.21 4.23 2.29
CA VAL A 193 -1.09 4.98 1.73
C VAL A 193 -0.98 4.79 0.22
N GLY A 194 -0.87 5.88 -0.53
CA GLY A 194 -0.57 5.83 -1.96
C GLY A 194 0.88 5.43 -2.22
N LEU A 195 1.83 6.22 -1.71
CA LEU A 195 3.25 5.96 -1.81
C LEU A 195 3.96 6.19 -0.47
N MET A 196 4.79 5.23 -0.08
CA MET A 196 5.58 5.26 1.15
C MET A 196 7.07 5.16 0.86
N GLU A 197 7.84 6.15 1.31
CA GLU A 197 9.30 6.13 1.30
C GLU A 197 9.84 6.16 2.72
N PHE A 198 10.44 5.06 3.17
CA PHE A 198 10.91 4.85 4.54
C PHE A 198 9.79 4.79 5.58
N GLY A 199 10.14 4.65 6.85
CA GLY A 199 9.21 4.64 7.97
C GLY A 199 8.50 3.30 8.20
N ALA A 200 7.45 3.32 9.02
CA ALA A 200 6.73 2.12 9.44
C ALA A 200 5.20 2.27 9.37
N ILE A 201 4.53 1.15 9.04
CA ILE A 201 3.10 0.96 9.25
C ILE A 201 2.95 -0.27 10.15
N THR A 202 2.31 -0.13 11.30
CA THR A 202 2.25 -1.19 12.31
C THR A 202 0.84 -1.33 12.88
N ASN A 203 0.39 -2.58 13.03
CA ASN A 203 -0.90 -2.90 13.65
C ASN A 203 -2.08 -2.12 13.05
N CYS A 204 -2.12 -2.04 11.72
CA CYS A 204 -3.19 -1.38 10.98
C CYS A 204 -4.05 -2.41 10.25
N TYR A 205 -5.33 -2.11 10.10
CA TYR A 205 -6.20 -2.99 9.34
C TYR A 205 -7.15 -2.24 8.41
N VAL A 206 -7.58 -2.97 7.37
CA VAL A 206 -8.54 -2.50 6.38
C VAL A 206 -9.67 -3.52 6.26
N ARG A 207 -10.91 -3.08 6.37
CA ARG A 207 -12.10 -3.95 6.24
C ARG A 207 -13.16 -3.33 5.32
N ASN A 208 -13.82 -4.21 4.55
CA ASN A 208 -14.98 -3.88 3.72
C ASN A 208 -14.71 -2.72 2.75
N GLY A 209 -13.57 -2.76 2.05
CA GLY A 209 -13.20 -1.69 1.16
C GLY A 209 -13.02 -2.10 -0.29
N ASN A 210 -12.99 -1.12 -1.15
CA ASN A 210 -12.70 -1.27 -2.57
C ASN A 210 -11.54 -0.33 -2.96
N VAL A 211 -10.54 -0.87 -3.67
CA VAL A 211 -9.40 -0.12 -4.18
C VAL A 211 -9.24 -0.38 -5.67
N LEU A 212 -9.36 0.66 -6.46
CA LEU A 212 -9.21 0.61 -7.92
C LEU A 212 -8.18 1.64 -8.40
N GLY A 213 -7.26 1.19 -9.23
CA GLY A 213 -6.27 2.04 -9.89
C GLY A 213 -5.66 1.40 -11.12
N ASN A 214 -4.62 1.99 -11.69
CA ASN A 214 -3.94 1.44 -12.85
C ASN A 214 -2.78 0.53 -12.44
N SER A 215 -1.73 1.07 -11.84
CA SER A 215 -0.54 0.31 -11.46
C SER A 215 -0.15 0.61 -10.01
N TRP A 216 0.57 -0.33 -9.38
CA TRP A 216 0.92 -0.24 -7.97
C TRP A 216 -0.33 -0.04 -7.10
N VAL A 217 -1.21 -1.02 -7.12
CA VAL A 217 -2.46 -0.99 -6.36
C VAL A 217 -2.40 -2.02 -5.25
N GLY A 218 -2.62 -1.59 -4.02
CA GLY A 218 -2.66 -2.47 -2.86
C GLY A 218 -3.81 -2.15 -1.91
N GLY A 219 -4.30 -3.15 -1.22
CA GLY A 219 -5.38 -2.94 -0.24
C GLY A 219 -4.98 -2.00 0.89
N LEU A 220 -3.71 -2.02 1.32
CA LEU A 220 -3.16 -1.11 2.31
C LEU A 220 -2.37 0.02 1.66
N ALA A 221 -1.36 -0.34 0.84
CA ALA A 221 -0.44 0.62 0.25
C ALA A 221 -0.18 0.32 -1.23
N GLY A 222 -0.13 1.37 -2.05
CA GLY A 222 0.12 1.23 -3.48
C GLY A 222 1.56 0.81 -3.76
N ARG A 223 2.52 1.64 -3.40
CA ARG A 223 3.95 1.39 -3.56
C ARG A 223 4.73 1.74 -2.30
N THR A 224 5.68 0.89 -1.96
CA THR A 224 6.50 1.08 -0.77
C THR A 224 7.98 0.95 -1.10
N TYR A 225 8.83 1.77 -0.44
CA TYR A 225 10.26 1.88 -0.68
C TYR A 225 11.03 1.92 0.63
N VAL A 226 11.86 0.91 0.90
CA VAL A 226 12.74 0.78 2.09
C VAL A 226 12.01 1.08 3.41
N ASN A 227 10.98 0.34 3.67
CA ASN A 227 10.07 0.55 4.80
C ASN A 227 9.85 -0.73 5.61
N THR A 228 9.01 -0.62 6.64
CA THR A 228 8.56 -1.76 7.43
C THR A 228 7.04 -1.74 7.55
N ILE A 229 6.37 -2.84 7.16
CA ILE A 229 4.94 -3.07 7.38
C ILE A 229 4.81 -4.31 8.24
N THR A 230 4.24 -4.17 9.42
CA THR A 230 4.13 -5.28 10.38
C THR A 230 2.74 -5.37 11.00
N ASP A 231 2.31 -6.60 11.26
CA ASP A 231 1.09 -6.89 12.01
C ASP A 231 -0.15 -6.21 11.39
N CYS A 232 -0.22 -6.20 10.04
CA CYS A 232 -1.30 -5.58 9.29
C CYS A 232 -2.16 -6.62 8.58
N TYR A 233 -3.48 -6.40 8.54
CA TYR A 233 -4.39 -7.30 7.87
C TYR A 233 -5.44 -6.59 7.03
N ILE A 234 -5.75 -7.20 5.87
CA ILE A 234 -6.60 -6.63 4.84
C ILE A 234 -7.75 -7.57 4.50
N TYR A 235 -8.93 -7.01 4.45
CA TYR A 235 -10.13 -7.63 3.91
C TYR A 235 -10.78 -6.62 2.94
N ALA A 236 -10.42 -6.68 1.65
CA ALA A 236 -10.85 -5.70 0.64
C ALA A 236 -10.87 -6.30 -0.78
N ASP A 237 -11.61 -5.67 -1.68
CA ASP A 237 -11.52 -5.92 -3.11
C ASP A 237 -10.51 -4.97 -3.75
N VAL A 238 -9.50 -5.52 -4.45
CA VAL A 238 -8.41 -4.76 -5.06
C VAL A 238 -8.35 -5.02 -6.55
N SER A 239 -8.35 -3.96 -7.36
CA SER A 239 -8.37 -4.11 -8.82
C SER A 239 -7.44 -3.12 -9.52
N GLY A 240 -6.82 -3.57 -10.63
CA GLY A 240 -5.95 -2.70 -11.42
C GLY A 240 -5.41 -3.36 -12.68
N PHE A 241 -4.37 -2.77 -13.27
CA PHE A 241 -3.76 -3.29 -14.50
C PHE A 241 -2.44 -4.03 -14.24
N ASP A 242 -1.49 -3.42 -13.52
CA ASP A 242 -0.14 -3.98 -13.30
C ASP A 242 0.32 -3.77 -11.85
N LYS A 243 0.96 -4.79 -11.27
CA LYS A 243 1.49 -4.79 -9.89
C LYS A 243 0.39 -4.58 -8.85
N ILE A 244 -0.45 -5.58 -8.75
CA ILE A 244 -1.62 -5.55 -7.87
C ILE A 244 -1.43 -6.54 -6.73
N GLY A 245 -1.58 -6.09 -5.50
CA GLY A 245 -1.48 -6.93 -4.31
C GLY A 245 -2.61 -6.70 -3.32
N GLY A 246 -3.03 -7.74 -2.64
CA GLY A 246 -4.07 -7.60 -1.62
C GLY A 246 -3.65 -6.67 -0.46
N LEU A 247 -2.36 -6.65 -0.12
CA LEU A 247 -1.76 -5.73 0.86
C LEU A 247 -1.01 -4.59 0.17
N VAL A 248 -0.03 -4.92 -0.68
CA VAL A 248 0.88 -3.93 -1.31
C VAL A 248 1.04 -4.22 -2.80
N GLY A 249 0.90 -3.20 -3.64
CA GLY A 249 1.12 -3.32 -5.08
C GLY A 249 2.59 -3.63 -5.42
N GLU A 250 3.53 -2.84 -4.92
CA GLU A 250 4.98 -3.06 -5.07
C GLU A 250 5.73 -2.81 -3.77
N ASN A 251 6.43 -3.84 -3.28
CA ASN A 251 7.37 -3.77 -2.15
C ASN A 251 8.80 -3.64 -2.68
N TYR A 252 9.37 -2.45 -2.65
CA TYR A 252 10.72 -2.18 -3.13
C TYR A 252 11.69 -2.09 -1.95
N ALA A 253 12.43 -3.15 -1.69
CA ALA A 253 13.39 -3.29 -0.59
C ALA A 253 12.81 -3.05 0.82
N GLY A 254 11.51 -3.20 1.00
CA GLY A 254 10.84 -3.10 2.29
C GLY A 254 10.70 -4.45 3.00
N ILE A 255 10.35 -4.41 4.28
CA ILE A 255 10.06 -5.58 5.11
C ILE A 255 8.56 -5.65 5.35
N ILE A 256 7.93 -6.75 4.94
CA ILE A 256 6.54 -7.07 5.25
C ILE A 256 6.56 -8.29 6.17
N LYS A 257 6.05 -8.14 7.38
CA LYS A 257 6.12 -9.18 8.41
C LYS A 257 4.78 -9.35 9.14
N ASN A 258 4.39 -10.60 9.40
CA ASN A 258 3.18 -10.96 10.16
C ASN A 258 1.93 -10.28 9.60
N CYS A 259 1.79 -10.27 8.28
CA CYS A 259 0.68 -9.62 7.61
C CYS A 259 -0.21 -10.63 6.91
N SER A 260 -1.51 -10.34 6.83
CA SER A 260 -2.46 -11.17 6.10
C SER A 260 -3.32 -10.37 5.13
N SER A 261 -3.72 -11.05 4.05
CA SER A 261 -4.70 -10.52 3.11
C SER A 261 -5.76 -11.59 2.80
N VAL A 262 -7.01 -11.26 3.07
CA VAL A 262 -8.19 -12.05 2.67
C VAL A 262 -8.96 -11.22 1.65
N SER A 263 -8.56 -11.31 0.39
CA SER A 263 -8.97 -10.33 -0.63
C SER A 263 -9.39 -10.97 -1.94
N THR A 264 -10.29 -10.31 -2.65
CA THR A 264 -10.46 -10.53 -4.10
C THR A 264 -9.51 -9.59 -4.83
N VAL A 265 -8.52 -10.15 -5.53
CA VAL A 265 -7.50 -9.36 -6.24
C VAL A 265 -7.58 -9.62 -7.73
N ASN A 266 -7.86 -8.56 -8.51
CA ASN A 266 -8.01 -8.65 -9.96
C ASN A 266 -7.01 -7.74 -10.68
N GLY A 267 -6.30 -8.30 -11.66
CA GLY A 267 -5.35 -7.50 -12.46
C GLY A 267 -5.04 -8.11 -13.82
N ILE A 268 -4.17 -7.46 -14.57
CA ILE A 268 -3.69 -8.03 -15.84
C ILE A 268 -2.33 -8.71 -15.62
N ALA A 269 -1.40 -8.05 -14.93
CA ALA A 269 -0.07 -8.59 -14.75
C ALA A 269 0.46 -8.37 -13.32
N LYS A 270 1.28 -9.31 -12.86
CA LYS A 270 1.95 -9.28 -11.56
C LYS A 270 0.94 -9.10 -10.42
N VAL A 271 0.06 -10.08 -10.31
CA VAL A 271 -1.02 -10.08 -9.33
C VAL A 271 -0.70 -11.07 -8.23
N GLY A 272 -0.67 -10.61 -6.99
CA GLY A 272 -0.43 -11.42 -5.81
C GLY A 272 -1.52 -11.25 -4.76
N GLY A 273 -1.83 -12.31 -4.04
CA GLY A 273 -2.82 -12.25 -2.96
C GLY A 273 -2.38 -11.31 -1.82
N LEU A 274 -1.07 -11.20 -1.60
CA LEU A 274 -0.48 -10.25 -0.65
C LEU A 274 0.26 -9.12 -1.37
N VAL A 275 1.21 -9.45 -2.25
CA VAL A 275 2.10 -8.47 -2.90
C VAL A 275 2.14 -8.70 -4.40
N GLY A 276 1.94 -7.65 -5.19
CA GLY A 276 2.06 -7.71 -6.65
C GLY A 276 3.49 -7.99 -7.09
N VAL A 277 4.44 -7.18 -6.64
CA VAL A 277 5.89 -7.34 -6.90
C VAL A 277 6.69 -7.17 -5.61
N ASN A 278 7.57 -8.13 -5.32
CA ASN A 278 8.55 -8.04 -4.24
C ASN A 278 9.96 -7.87 -4.84
N GLU A 279 10.58 -6.73 -4.63
CA GLU A 279 11.78 -6.30 -5.33
C GLU A 279 12.90 -5.89 -4.37
N PHE A 280 14.12 -5.74 -4.91
CA PHE A 280 15.31 -5.33 -4.18
C PHE A 280 15.79 -3.94 -4.66
N LEU A 281 16.51 -3.22 -3.79
CA LEU A 281 17.24 -2.00 -4.14
C LEU A 281 18.71 -2.31 -4.38
N MET A 282 19.27 -1.80 -5.47
CA MET A 282 20.72 -1.73 -5.70
C MET A 282 21.21 -0.30 -5.50
N GLU A 283 21.94 -0.06 -4.45
CA GLU A 283 22.54 1.25 -4.20
C GLU A 283 24.03 1.11 -3.89
N GLN A 284 24.86 1.85 -4.63
CA GLN A 284 26.34 1.90 -4.46
C GLN A 284 27.01 0.52 -4.35
N GLY A 285 26.48 -0.50 -5.06
CA GLY A 285 27.00 -1.87 -5.04
C GLY A 285 26.53 -2.73 -3.88
N SER A 286 25.67 -2.22 -3.00
CA SER A 286 24.96 -2.96 -1.97
C SER A 286 23.58 -3.36 -2.47
N ILE A 287 23.13 -4.57 -2.14
CA ILE A 287 21.77 -5.05 -2.42
C ILE A 287 21.00 -5.08 -1.10
N MET A 288 19.87 -4.38 -1.08
CA MET A 288 18.87 -4.48 -0.04
C MET A 288 17.67 -5.21 -0.61
N PRO A 289 17.47 -6.50 -0.30
CA PRO A 289 16.31 -7.24 -0.78
C PRO A 289 15.05 -6.83 -0.04
N GLY A 290 13.91 -6.87 -0.73
CA GLY A 290 12.61 -6.90 -0.07
C GLY A 290 12.43 -8.21 0.70
N TYR A 291 11.77 -8.16 1.84
CA TYR A 291 11.47 -9.33 2.68
C TYR A 291 9.96 -9.44 2.90
N ILE A 292 9.45 -10.65 2.66
CA ILE A 292 8.10 -11.06 3.07
C ILE A 292 8.30 -12.25 4.00
N THR A 293 7.87 -12.14 5.24
CA THR A 293 8.05 -13.20 6.24
C THR A 293 6.89 -13.27 7.22
N GLY A 294 6.50 -14.49 7.61
CA GLY A 294 5.39 -14.70 8.53
C GLY A 294 4.05 -14.19 7.98
N CYS A 295 3.83 -14.29 6.67
CA CYS A 295 2.68 -13.70 6.00
C CYS A 295 1.77 -14.75 5.34
N CYS A 296 0.49 -14.42 5.18
CA CYS A 296 -0.44 -15.29 4.48
C CYS A 296 -1.39 -14.53 3.55
N ALA A 297 -1.91 -15.27 2.55
CA ALA A 297 -2.92 -14.75 1.65
C ALA A 297 -4.02 -15.79 1.39
N GLU A 298 -5.26 -15.31 1.39
CA GLU A 298 -6.48 -16.07 1.14
C GLU A 298 -7.40 -15.28 0.20
N GLY A 299 -8.38 -15.92 -0.38
CA GLY A 299 -9.39 -15.30 -1.24
C GLY A 299 -9.25 -15.72 -2.70
N LYS A 300 -9.54 -14.82 -3.62
CA LYS A 300 -9.55 -15.11 -5.05
C LYS A 300 -8.63 -14.16 -5.83
N ILE A 301 -7.67 -14.73 -6.55
CA ILE A 301 -6.65 -13.98 -7.27
C ILE A 301 -6.79 -14.26 -8.76
N GLU A 302 -7.11 -13.25 -9.55
CA GLU A 302 -7.35 -13.39 -10.98
C GLU A 302 -6.46 -12.46 -11.81
N GLY A 303 -5.95 -12.96 -12.94
CA GLY A 303 -5.17 -12.15 -13.88
C GLY A 303 -4.74 -12.89 -15.13
N MET A 304 -3.79 -12.29 -15.87
CA MET A 304 -3.29 -12.91 -17.10
C MET A 304 -1.84 -13.38 -16.98
N PHE A 305 -0.95 -12.58 -16.38
CA PHE A 305 0.48 -12.83 -16.38
C PHE A 305 1.11 -12.68 -15.00
N CYS A 306 1.91 -13.65 -14.56
CA CYS A 306 2.63 -13.67 -13.28
C CYS A 306 1.65 -13.53 -12.10
N ILE A 307 0.85 -14.57 -11.90
CA ILE A 307 -0.18 -14.60 -10.87
C ILE A 307 0.23 -15.57 -9.77
N GLY A 308 0.30 -15.11 -8.55
CA GLY A 308 0.65 -15.91 -7.38
C GLY A 308 -0.36 -15.78 -6.25
N GLY A 309 -0.59 -16.88 -5.53
CA GLY A 309 -1.47 -16.85 -4.37
C GLY A 309 -0.99 -15.90 -3.29
N LEU A 310 0.34 -15.71 -3.15
CA LEU A 310 0.96 -14.76 -2.23
C LEU A 310 1.62 -13.60 -3.00
N VAL A 311 2.50 -13.91 -3.96
CA VAL A 311 3.31 -12.91 -4.68
C VAL A 311 3.21 -13.14 -6.19
N GLY A 312 2.89 -12.08 -6.95
CA GLY A 312 2.84 -12.13 -8.41
C GLY A 312 4.21 -12.34 -9.03
N ASP A 313 5.15 -11.44 -8.77
CA ASP A 313 6.53 -11.46 -9.27
C ASP A 313 7.52 -11.26 -8.12
N ASN A 314 8.41 -12.23 -7.88
CA ASN A 314 9.37 -12.19 -6.78
C ASN A 314 10.80 -12.06 -7.30
N LEU A 315 11.46 -10.95 -6.99
CA LEU A 315 12.87 -10.67 -7.25
C LEU A 315 13.70 -10.65 -5.97
N ALA A 316 13.09 -10.91 -4.81
CA ALA A 316 13.70 -10.75 -3.50
C ALA A 316 13.45 -11.98 -2.60
N ARG A 317 13.05 -11.82 -1.33
CA ARG A 317 12.92 -12.95 -0.41
C ARG A 317 11.51 -13.13 0.10
N VAL A 318 11.05 -14.39 0.10
CA VAL A 318 9.81 -14.83 0.72
C VAL A 318 10.12 -16.01 1.62
N THR A 319 9.84 -15.92 2.89
CA THR A 319 10.07 -16.98 3.86
C THR A 319 8.92 -17.12 4.85
N ASP A 320 8.77 -18.31 5.41
CA ASP A 320 7.82 -18.58 6.50
C ASP A 320 6.41 -18.04 6.21
N SER A 321 5.92 -18.29 5.00
CA SER A 321 4.69 -17.69 4.49
C SER A 321 3.86 -18.70 3.70
N TYR A 322 2.55 -18.46 3.57
CA TYR A 322 1.71 -19.39 2.85
C TYR A 322 0.58 -18.73 2.06
N ALA A 323 -0.05 -19.51 1.17
CA ALA A 323 -1.24 -19.10 0.44
C ALA A 323 -2.30 -20.21 0.42
N THR A 324 -3.55 -19.85 0.71
CA THR A 324 -4.72 -20.70 0.55
C THR A 324 -5.66 -20.21 -0.56
N ALA A 325 -5.26 -19.16 -1.25
CA ALA A 325 -6.06 -18.47 -2.27
C ALA A 325 -6.37 -19.34 -3.50
N GLU A 326 -7.55 -19.16 -4.08
CA GLU A 326 -7.87 -19.62 -5.43
C GLU A 326 -7.14 -18.74 -6.45
N VAL A 327 -6.29 -19.35 -7.30
CA VAL A 327 -5.48 -18.63 -8.28
C VAL A 327 -5.91 -18.98 -9.70
N ILE A 328 -6.29 -17.97 -10.48
CA ILE A 328 -6.79 -18.13 -11.85
C ILE A 328 -6.00 -17.21 -12.79
N GLY A 329 -5.43 -17.76 -13.85
CA GLY A 329 -4.70 -16.93 -14.81
C GLY A 329 -4.44 -17.57 -16.15
N SER A 330 -3.57 -16.94 -16.96
CA SER A 330 -3.22 -17.44 -18.29
C SER A 330 -1.80 -17.99 -18.36
N ASN A 331 -0.81 -17.24 -17.84
CA ASN A 331 0.59 -17.63 -17.97
C ASN A 331 1.40 -17.24 -16.71
N ARG A 332 2.31 -18.13 -16.28
CA ARG A 332 3.14 -18.01 -15.07
C ARG A 332 2.28 -17.93 -13.80
N ILE A 333 1.58 -19.02 -13.57
CA ILE A 333 0.60 -19.12 -12.48
C ILE A 333 1.14 -20.05 -11.40
N GLY A 334 1.28 -19.57 -10.18
CA GLY A 334 1.74 -20.36 -9.04
C GLY A 334 0.80 -20.27 -7.84
N GLY A 335 0.64 -21.37 -7.13
CA GLY A 335 -0.17 -21.37 -5.91
C GLY A 335 0.36 -20.42 -4.84
N LEU A 336 1.69 -20.19 -4.83
CA LEU A 336 2.36 -19.22 -3.94
C LEU A 336 2.93 -18.04 -4.74
N VAL A 337 3.79 -18.32 -5.73
CA VAL A 337 4.52 -17.30 -6.51
C VAL A 337 4.28 -17.53 -8.00
N GLY A 338 3.84 -16.51 -8.71
CA GLY A 338 3.65 -16.57 -10.16
C GLY A 338 4.99 -16.71 -10.89
N HIS A 339 5.92 -15.84 -10.62
CA HIS A 339 7.24 -15.79 -11.22
C HIS A 339 8.32 -15.47 -10.18
N ASN A 340 9.32 -16.33 -10.06
CA ASN A 340 10.50 -16.15 -9.18
C ASN A 340 11.72 -15.87 -10.07
N TYR A 341 12.10 -14.62 -10.20
CA TYR A 341 12.96 -14.14 -11.28
C TYR A 341 14.26 -13.49 -10.79
N LEU A 342 15.40 -14.03 -11.23
CA LEU A 342 16.69 -13.40 -11.07
C LEU A 342 16.93 -12.36 -12.17
N TRP A 343 16.86 -11.10 -11.81
CA TRP A 343 17.16 -10.01 -12.74
C TRP A 343 18.62 -10.06 -13.24
N THR A 344 18.83 -9.82 -14.53
CA THR A 344 20.16 -9.82 -15.17
C THR A 344 21.02 -8.71 -14.56
N GLY A 345 22.00 -9.09 -13.75
CA GLY A 345 22.86 -8.16 -12.99
C GLY A 345 22.71 -8.21 -11.48
N ALA A 346 21.65 -8.84 -10.97
CA ALA A 346 21.57 -9.14 -9.54
C ALA A 346 22.60 -10.21 -9.16
N ILE A 347 23.30 -9.98 -8.04
CA ILE A 347 24.30 -10.93 -7.49
C ILE A 347 23.69 -11.81 -6.40
N VAL A 348 22.47 -11.49 -5.94
CA VAL A 348 21.74 -12.29 -4.95
C VAL A 348 20.47 -12.81 -5.65
N PRO A 349 20.33 -14.14 -5.77
CA PRO A 349 19.11 -14.71 -6.34
C PRO A 349 17.90 -14.48 -5.43
N PRO A 350 16.71 -14.31 -6.00
CA PRO A 350 15.49 -14.35 -5.22
C PRO A 350 15.32 -15.70 -4.54
N ALA A 351 14.70 -15.70 -3.37
CA ALA A 351 14.58 -16.92 -2.58
C ALA A 351 13.14 -17.09 -2.05
N VAL A 352 12.67 -18.35 -2.08
CA VAL A 352 11.46 -18.80 -1.42
C VAL A 352 11.83 -19.95 -0.50
N SER A 353 11.55 -19.84 0.80
CA SER A 353 11.92 -20.88 1.77
C SER A 353 10.88 -21.02 2.87
N TYR A 354 10.69 -22.26 3.34
CA TYR A 354 9.73 -22.56 4.41
C TYR A 354 8.32 -22.04 4.13
N CYS A 355 7.87 -22.20 2.89
CA CYS A 355 6.59 -21.69 2.42
C CYS A 355 5.71 -22.82 1.89
N TYR A 356 4.40 -22.60 1.87
CA TYR A 356 3.52 -23.56 1.23
C TYR A 356 2.32 -22.94 0.52
N ALA A 357 1.68 -23.72 -0.35
CA ALA A 357 0.43 -23.38 -1.03
C ALA A 357 -0.56 -24.53 -1.02
N VAL A 358 -1.84 -24.24 -0.75
CA VAL A 358 -2.91 -25.24 -0.71
C VAL A 358 -4.19 -24.82 -1.47
N GLY A 359 -4.23 -23.60 -1.98
CA GLY A 359 -5.34 -23.11 -2.81
C GLY A 359 -5.41 -23.78 -4.18
N SER A 360 -6.58 -23.76 -4.81
CA SER A 360 -6.74 -24.23 -6.18
C SER A 360 -6.00 -23.36 -7.18
N VAL A 361 -5.36 -23.96 -8.18
CA VAL A 361 -4.58 -23.23 -9.19
C VAL A 361 -5.05 -23.63 -10.59
N SER A 362 -5.42 -22.66 -11.40
CA SER A 362 -5.85 -22.90 -12.78
C SER A 362 -5.23 -21.89 -13.75
N GLY A 363 -4.84 -22.39 -14.92
CA GLY A 363 -4.23 -21.55 -15.95
C GLY A 363 -4.02 -22.29 -17.26
N SER A 364 -3.50 -21.59 -18.27
CA SER A 364 -3.29 -22.15 -19.60
C SER A 364 -1.84 -22.57 -19.85
N ASP A 365 -0.87 -21.84 -19.28
CA ASP A 365 0.55 -22.05 -19.57
C ASP A 365 1.40 -21.74 -18.34
N ASN A 366 2.48 -22.52 -18.13
CA ASN A 366 3.39 -22.35 -16.99
C ASN A 366 2.66 -22.35 -15.64
N VAL A 367 1.87 -23.38 -15.37
CA VAL A 367 1.06 -23.52 -14.16
C VAL A 367 1.77 -24.45 -13.18
N GLY A 368 2.03 -23.97 -11.99
CA GLY A 368 2.68 -24.72 -10.93
C GLY A 368 1.91 -24.69 -9.61
N GLY A 369 1.89 -25.83 -8.89
CA GLY A 369 1.21 -25.91 -7.61
C GLY A 369 1.81 -24.98 -6.54
N LEU A 370 3.13 -24.66 -6.63
CA LEU A 370 3.82 -23.71 -5.77
C LEU A 370 4.28 -22.48 -6.56
N VAL A 371 5.11 -22.70 -7.59
CA VAL A 371 5.72 -21.64 -8.40
C VAL A 371 5.40 -21.88 -9.87
N GLY A 372 4.91 -20.88 -10.56
CA GLY A 372 4.60 -20.95 -11.99
C GLY A 372 5.87 -21.08 -12.84
N VAL A 373 6.79 -20.14 -12.69
CA VAL A 373 8.10 -20.13 -13.35
C VAL A 373 9.19 -19.69 -12.38
N ASN A 374 10.32 -20.41 -12.38
CA ASN A 374 11.52 -20.06 -11.60
C ASN A 374 12.71 -19.82 -12.53
N GLU A 375 13.05 -18.57 -12.78
CA GLU A 375 14.16 -18.16 -13.61
C GLU A 375 15.36 -17.72 -12.76
N GLY A 376 16.17 -18.68 -12.31
CA GLY A 376 17.42 -18.43 -11.57
C GLY A 376 17.25 -18.15 -10.07
N GLY A 377 16.04 -18.20 -9.54
CA GLY A 377 15.78 -18.13 -8.11
C GLY A 377 16.03 -19.45 -7.38
N THR A 378 16.09 -19.38 -6.05
CA THR A 378 16.21 -20.57 -5.17
C THR A 378 14.88 -20.83 -4.47
N VAL A 379 14.48 -22.12 -4.41
CA VAL A 379 13.30 -22.54 -3.64
C VAL A 379 13.70 -23.73 -2.78
N THR A 380 13.58 -23.61 -1.47
CA THR A 380 13.99 -24.64 -0.50
C THR A 380 12.90 -24.88 0.53
N ASN A 381 12.79 -26.12 0.99
CA ASN A 381 11.91 -26.53 2.09
C ASN A 381 10.48 -26.02 1.95
N SER A 382 9.98 -25.97 0.71
CA SER A 382 8.68 -25.37 0.39
C SER A 382 7.80 -26.37 -0.37
N PHE A 383 6.49 -26.35 -0.07
CA PHE A 383 5.59 -27.42 -0.43
C PHE A 383 4.30 -26.89 -1.08
N TRP A 384 3.62 -27.75 -1.83
CA TRP A 384 2.22 -27.53 -2.23
C TRP A 384 1.39 -28.80 -2.06
N ASP A 385 0.11 -28.64 -1.84
CA ASP A 385 -0.83 -29.76 -1.83
C ASP A 385 -1.26 -30.09 -3.27
N ILE A 386 -0.91 -31.29 -3.73
CA ILE A 386 -1.23 -31.74 -5.09
C ILE A 386 -2.72 -32.03 -5.29
N GLN A 387 -3.47 -32.25 -4.23
CA GLN A 387 -4.89 -32.61 -4.29
C GLN A 387 -5.78 -31.36 -4.32
N THR A 388 -5.51 -30.39 -3.46
CA THR A 388 -6.30 -29.15 -3.40
C THR A 388 -5.93 -28.18 -4.52
N SER A 389 -4.64 -28.08 -4.87
CA SER A 389 -4.22 -27.22 -5.98
C SER A 389 -4.68 -27.73 -7.35
N GLY A 390 -4.96 -29.03 -7.49
CA GLY A 390 -5.22 -29.67 -8.78
C GLY A 390 -3.96 -29.78 -9.68
N GLN A 391 -2.78 -29.41 -9.16
CA GLN A 391 -1.51 -29.42 -9.90
C GLN A 391 -0.59 -30.52 -9.36
N ILE A 392 -0.23 -31.47 -10.23
CA ILE A 392 0.73 -32.53 -9.90
C ILE A 392 2.17 -32.10 -10.11
N THR A 393 2.41 -30.95 -10.73
CA THR A 393 3.72 -30.36 -11.05
C THR A 393 3.80 -28.91 -10.60
N SER A 394 5.02 -28.47 -10.40
CA SER A 394 5.42 -27.07 -10.22
C SER A 394 6.83 -26.93 -10.79
N ASP A 395 7.23 -25.74 -11.20
CA ASP A 395 8.57 -25.55 -11.73
C ASP A 395 9.64 -25.90 -10.68
N VAL A 396 9.38 -25.58 -9.42
CA VAL A 396 10.22 -25.89 -8.23
C VAL A 396 9.36 -26.16 -7.01
N GLY A 397 9.98 -26.66 -5.93
CA GLY A 397 9.30 -27.06 -4.69
C GLY A 397 9.00 -28.55 -4.63
N THR A 398 8.22 -28.99 -3.65
CA THR A 398 7.88 -30.41 -3.44
C THR A 398 6.39 -30.61 -3.21
N GLY A 399 5.73 -31.35 -4.12
CA GLY A 399 4.31 -31.70 -3.99
C GLY A 399 4.09 -32.75 -2.90
N LYS A 400 3.09 -32.55 -2.09
CA LYS A 400 2.65 -33.46 -1.03
C LYS A 400 1.16 -33.74 -1.17
N THR A 401 0.70 -34.85 -0.63
CA THR A 401 -0.74 -35.10 -0.47
C THR A 401 -1.31 -34.31 0.70
N THR A 402 -2.60 -34.04 0.71
CA THR A 402 -3.29 -33.38 1.83
C THR A 402 -2.96 -34.03 3.18
N ALA A 403 -3.02 -35.36 3.24
CA ALA A 403 -2.69 -36.10 4.46
C ALA A 403 -1.25 -35.86 4.93
N ARG A 404 -0.30 -35.62 4.03
CA ARG A 404 1.10 -35.29 4.38
C ARG A 404 1.23 -33.82 4.77
N MET A 405 0.51 -32.92 4.11
CA MET A 405 0.50 -31.50 4.44
C MET A 405 -0.15 -31.20 5.81
N GLN A 406 -0.87 -32.14 6.39
CA GLN A 406 -1.49 -32.07 7.70
C GLN A 406 -0.66 -32.77 8.79
N MET A 407 0.57 -33.19 8.48
CA MET A 407 1.48 -33.84 9.44
C MET A 407 2.67 -32.93 9.74
N GLU A 408 2.90 -32.60 11.00
CA GLU A 408 4.02 -31.80 11.49
C GLU A 408 5.39 -32.36 11.01
N SER A 409 5.53 -33.70 11.03
CA SER A 409 6.77 -34.36 10.60
C SER A 409 7.16 -34.06 9.16
N THR A 410 6.21 -33.74 8.28
CA THR A 410 6.50 -33.35 6.88
C THR A 410 7.34 -32.08 6.81
N PHE A 411 7.18 -31.19 7.75
CA PHE A 411 7.79 -29.86 7.80
C PHE A 411 9.03 -29.87 8.70
N THR A 412 8.96 -30.45 9.90
CA THR A 412 10.08 -30.51 10.84
C THR A 412 11.26 -31.32 10.31
N GLU A 413 11.02 -32.38 9.51
CA GLU A 413 12.07 -33.12 8.80
C GLU A 413 12.93 -32.23 7.87
N THR A 414 12.40 -31.10 7.43
CA THR A 414 13.07 -30.13 6.54
C THR A 414 13.50 -28.85 7.26
N GLY A 415 13.34 -28.79 8.58
CA GLY A 415 13.87 -27.71 9.41
C GLY A 415 12.92 -26.55 9.68
N TRP A 416 11.60 -26.77 9.54
CA TRP A 416 10.60 -25.77 9.97
C TRP A 416 10.55 -25.69 11.48
N ASP A 417 10.41 -24.47 11.99
CA ASP A 417 10.37 -24.15 13.42
C ASP A 417 8.91 -24.13 13.91
N PHE A 418 8.51 -25.17 14.66
CA PHE A 418 7.17 -25.30 15.21
C PHE A 418 7.15 -24.99 16.72
N VAL A 419 6.04 -24.43 17.18
CA VAL A 419 5.80 -24.17 18.60
C VAL A 419 6.01 -25.44 19.44
N GLY A 420 6.91 -25.36 20.42
CA GLY A 420 7.25 -26.47 21.30
C GLY A 420 8.27 -27.47 20.77
N GLU A 421 8.78 -27.27 19.56
CA GLU A 421 9.92 -27.98 18.99
C GLU A 421 11.22 -27.29 19.47
N THR A 422 12.25 -28.01 19.82
CA THR A 422 13.46 -27.44 20.47
C THR A 422 14.75 -27.64 19.67
N GLU A 423 14.70 -28.36 18.53
CA GLU A 423 15.86 -28.74 17.75
C GLU A 423 16.09 -27.87 16.50
N LYS A 424 15.05 -27.15 16.03
CA LYS A 424 15.03 -26.52 14.71
C LYS A 424 14.97 -24.99 14.72
N GLY A 425 14.83 -24.37 15.88
CA GLY A 425 14.77 -22.93 16.03
C GLY A 425 14.39 -22.53 17.45
N THR A 426 14.18 -21.25 17.66
CA THR A 426 13.77 -20.67 18.95
C THR A 426 12.66 -19.63 18.79
N GLU A 427 12.15 -19.47 17.56
CA GLU A 427 11.18 -18.39 17.25
C GLU A 427 9.73 -18.86 17.23
N ASP A 428 9.50 -20.20 17.29
CA ASP A 428 8.14 -20.78 17.34
C ASP A 428 7.23 -20.22 16.24
N ILE A 429 7.68 -20.32 14.98
CA ILE A 429 7.02 -19.65 13.83
C ILE A 429 5.70 -20.32 13.45
N TRP A 430 5.64 -21.66 13.53
CA TRP A 430 4.52 -22.44 13.05
C TRP A 430 3.84 -23.23 14.15
N TRP A 431 2.55 -23.48 14.00
CA TRP A 431 1.78 -24.43 14.79
C TRP A 431 0.84 -25.24 13.89
N ILE A 432 0.38 -26.40 14.32
CA ILE A 432 -0.50 -27.28 13.54
C ILE A 432 -1.44 -28.06 14.46
N LEU A 433 -2.67 -28.28 13.99
CA LEU A 433 -3.57 -29.28 14.50
C LEU A 433 -3.33 -30.59 13.72
N GLU A 434 -2.42 -31.41 14.21
CA GLU A 434 -1.95 -32.62 13.56
C GLU A 434 -3.11 -33.50 13.00
N GLY A 435 -3.05 -33.81 11.71
CA GLY A 435 -4.04 -34.61 11.00
C GLY A 435 -5.41 -33.95 10.76
N GLN A 436 -5.57 -32.69 11.12
CA GLN A 436 -6.83 -31.97 10.98
C GLN A 436 -6.71 -30.73 10.06
N ASP A 437 -5.62 -29.99 10.17
CA ASP A 437 -5.43 -28.74 9.43
C ASP A 437 -4.00 -28.62 8.89
N TYR A 438 -3.75 -27.60 8.10
CA TYR A 438 -2.43 -27.22 7.62
C TYR A 438 -1.68 -26.39 8.67
N PRO A 439 -0.33 -26.27 8.58
CA PRO A 439 0.42 -25.35 9.44
C PRO A 439 -0.12 -23.92 9.37
N ARG A 440 -0.18 -23.26 10.51
CA ARG A 440 -0.54 -21.85 10.64
C ARG A 440 0.58 -21.08 11.30
N LEU A 441 0.62 -19.78 11.09
CA LEU A 441 1.57 -18.91 11.76
C LEU A 441 1.18 -18.70 13.23
N TRP A 442 2.16 -18.60 14.10
CA TRP A 442 1.94 -18.55 15.56
C TRP A 442 1.01 -17.42 16.00
N TRP A 443 1.07 -16.28 15.33
CA TRP A 443 0.22 -15.12 15.66
C TRP A 443 -1.26 -15.32 15.30
N GLU A 444 -1.58 -16.26 14.40
CA GLU A 444 -2.98 -16.64 14.11
C GLU A 444 -3.63 -17.46 15.24
N ALA A 445 -2.83 -18.01 16.16
CA ALA A 445 -3.35 -18.80 17.28
C ALA A 445 -3.99 -17.95 18.39
N SER A 446 -3.84 -16.64 18.33
CA SER A 446 -4.34 -15.69 19.32
C SER A 446 -5.64 -14.97 18.91
N GLU A 447 -6.23 -15.29 17.74
CA GLU A 447 -7.51 -14.74 17.28
C GLU A 447 -8.73 -15.60 17.60
#